data_46691367665ecc7041dd57b5645755a4
#
_entry.id   46691367665ecc7041dd57b5645755a4
#
_cell.length_a   1.000
_cell.length_b   1.000
_cell.length_c   1.000
_cell.angle_alpha   90.00
_cell.angle_beta   90.00
_cell.angle_gamma   90.00
#
_symmetry.space_group_name_H-M   'P 1'
#
loop_
_entity.id
_entity.type
_entity.pdbx_description
1 polymer ?
#
loop_
_entity_poly.entity_id
_entity_poly.type
_entity_poly.pdbx_seq_one_letter_code
_entity_poly.pdbx_strand_id
1 'polypeptide(L)'
;MKNKWIIVGVAAGCVLVGGAGTAAHTYNPIKWIKRGPTPTASQQLAANKEQDKKLSVQLQAVLPPRTSLKDACAGFKSLNDCVAALHVSHNLQIKFNCLKWDVTGAKPAGDVKSCEAPSRDKGMDLSKAIRELKPDASSRTEAKNAEKRAREDIKDAS
;
A
#
# COMPACT_ATOMS: atom_id res chain seq x y z
N MET A 1 -4.25 -32.60 -51.33
CA MET A 1 -5.30 -33.55 -50.86
C MET A 1 -6.19 -32.77 -49.94
N LYS A 2 -7.18 -32.09 -50.37
CA LYS A 2 -8.60 -32.39 -50.65
C LYS A 2 -9.21 -33.31 -49.59
N ASN A 3 -10.03 -32.74 -48.71
CA ASN A 3 -11.32 -33.33 -48.39
C ASN A 3 -12.26 -32.25 -47.84
N LYS A 4 -13.23 -31.98 -48.67
CA LYS A 4 -14.52 -31.32 -48.43
C LYS A 4 -15.47 -32.32 -47.76
N TRP A 5 -16.33 -31.83 -46.88
CA TRP A 5 -17.69 -32.31 -46.60
C TRP A 5 -18.47 -31.09 -46.14
N ILE A 6 -19.31 -30.48 -46.84
CA ILE A 6 -20.66 -30.64 -47.45
C ILE A 6 -21.68 -31.23 -46.44
N ILE A 7 -22.47 -30.30 -45.88
CA ILE A 7 -23.92 -29.97 -46.03
C ILE A 7 -24.89 -31.00 -45.46
N VAL A 8 -25.92 -30.48 -44.82
CA VAL A 8 -27.37 -30.44 -45.07
C VAL A 8 -28.02 -29.98 -43.76
N GLY A 9 -28.68 -28.93 -43.50
CA GLY A 9 -29.84 -28.31 -44.12
C GLY A 9 -31.15 -29.04 -43.76
N VAL A 10 -31.88 -28.61 -42.71
CA VAL A 10 -33.34 -28.75 -42.69
C VAL A 10 -33.97 -27.57 -41.96
N ALA A 11 -34.93 -27.00 -42.64
CA ALA A 11 -35.72 -25.85 -42.26
C ALA A 11 -36.97 -26.26 -41.43
N ALA A 12 -37.55 -25.22 -40.89
CA ALA A 12 -38.98 -25.03 -40.62
C ALA A 12 -39.52 -25.40 -39.23
N GLY A 13 -40.10 -24.38 -38.64
CA GLY A 13 -41.02 -24.52 -37.50
C GLY A 13 -41.28 -23.18 -36.82
N CYS A 14 -42.01 -22.25 -37.49
CA CYS A 14 -42.64 -21.10 -36.83
C CYS A 14 -43.69 -21.58 -35.84
N VAL A 15 -43.51 -21.23 -34.57
CA VAL A 15 -44.62 -21.13 -33.64
C VAL A 15 -44.54 -19.77 -32.93
N LEU A 16 -45.42 -18.89 -33.37
CA LEU A 16 -45.73 -17.66 -32.65
C LEU A 16 -46.59 -18.03 -31.46
N VAL A 17 -46.06 -17.94 -30.28
CA VAL A 17 -46.83 -17.85 -29.04
C VAL A 17 -46.43 -16.58 -28.34
N GLY A 18 -47.33 -15.63 -28.34
CA GLY A 18 -47.21 -14.42 -27.52
C GLY A 18 -47.16 -14.77 -26.03
N GLY A 19 -46.18 -14.29 -25.34
CA GLY A 19 -45.98 -14.46 -23.92
C GLY A 19 -45.29 -13.24 -23.35
N ALA A 20 -46.01 -12.57 -22.46
CA ALA A 20 -45.67 -11.41 -21.72
C ALA A 20 -44.18 -11.24 -21.36
N GLY A 21 -43.68 -10.05 -21.64
CA GLY A 21 -42.31 -9.66 -21.29
C GLY A 21 -42.05 -9.76 -19.81
N THR A 22 -41.38 -10.81 -19.40
CA THR A 22 -40.65 -10.79 -18.14
C THR A 22 -39.28 -10.22 -18.48
N ALA A 23 -39.08 -8.96 -18.05
CA ALA A 23 -37.77 -8.38 -17.99
C ALA A 23 -36.90 -9.29 -17.10
N ALA A 24 -36.12 -10.15 -17.72
CA ALA A 24 -35.06 -10.87 -17.05
C ALA A 24 -34.08 -9.79 -16.56
N HIS A 25 -34.30 -9.31 -15.33
CA HIS A 25 -33.24 -8.69 -14.59
C HIS A 25 -32.10 -9.71 -14.57
N THR A 26 -31.11 -9.50 -15.43
CA THR A 26 -29.83 -10.14 -15.29
C THR A 26 -29.29 -9.68 -13.94
N TYR A 27 -29.61 -10.44 -12.91
CA TYR A 27 -28.98 -10.34 -11.60
C TYR A 27 -27.49 -10.65 -11.84
N ASN A 28 -26.72 -9.59 -12.04
CA ASN A 28 -25.28 -9.67 -12.02
C ASN A 28 -24.91 -9.86 -10.55
N PRO A 29 -24.57 -11.05 -10.06
CA PRO A 29 -24.02 -11.18 -8.75
C PRO A 29 -22.65 -10.53 -8.82
N ILE A 30 -22.59 -9.25 -8.48
CA ILE A 30 -21.31 -8.62 -8.10
C ILE A 30 -20.81 -9.51 -7.00
N LYS A 31 -19.93 -10.45 -7.36
CA LYS A 31 -19.17 -11.20 -6.37
C LYS A 31 -18.49 -10.15 -5.51
N TRP A 32 -19.00 -9.96 -4.33
CA TRP A 32 -18.31 -9.28 -3.27
C TRP A 32 -17.02 -10.05 -3.03
N ILE A 33 -15.99 -9.75 -3.82
CA ILE A 33 -14.65 -10.20 -3.56
C ILE A 33 -14.32 -9.53 -2.23
N LYS A 34 -14.47 -10.25 -1.14
CA LYS A 34 -13.93 -9.85 0.15
C LYS A 34 -12.44 -9.65 -0.11
N ARG A 35 -12.03 -8.40 -0.31
CA ARG A 35 -10.62 -8.07 -0.35
C ARG A 35 -10.07 -8.53 0.98
N GLY A 36 -9.19 -9.50 0.95
CA GLY A 36 -8.45 -9.94 2.12
C GLY A 36 -7.77 -8.72 2.77
N PRO A 37 -7.32 -8.82 4.00
CA PRO A 37 -6.59 -7.74 4.66
C PRO A 37 -5.44 -7.31 3.75
N THR A 38 -5.33 -5.99 3.55
CA THR A 38 -4.22 -5.43 2.77
C THR A 38 -2.90 -5.83 3.41
N PRO A 39 -1.94 -6.35 2.65
CA PRO A 39 -0.65 -6.77 3.20
C PRO A 39 0.07 -5.56 3.83
N THR A 40 0.66 -5.77 4.99
CA THR A 40 1.48 -4.75 5.65
C THR A 40 2.75 -4.45 4.86
N ALA A 41 3.43 -3.34 5.17
CA ALA A 41 4.68 -2.96 4.51
C ALA A 41 5.73 -4.08 4.50
N SER A 42 5.96 -4.71 5.64
CA SER A 42 6.93 -5.82 5.75
C SER A 42 6.49 -7.09 5.00
N GLN A 43 5.19 -7.34 4.89
CA GLN A 43 4.66 -8.45 4.09
C GLN A 43 4.83 -8.19 2.58
N GLN A 44 4.63 -6.94 2.12
CA GLN A 44 4.87 -6.57 0.73
C GLN A 44 6.34 -6.78 0.34
N LEU A 45 7.28 -6.32 1.17
CA LEU A 45 8.72 -6.52 0.96
C LEU A 45 9.10 -8.00 0.98
N ALA A 46 8.55 -8.79 1.91
CA ALA A 46 8.81 -10.22 1.98
C ALA A 46 8.29 -10.99 0.75
N ALA A 47 7.19 -10.54 0.15
CA ALA A 47 6.60 -11.15 -1.03
C ALA A 47 7.36 -10.82 -2.33
N ASN A 48 8.04 -9.67 -2.39
CA ASN A 48 8.80 -9.21 -3.57
C ASN A 48 10.26 -8.89 -3.18
N LYS A 49 11.11 -9.91 -3.19
CA LYS A 49 12.53 -9.78 -2.81
C LYS A 49 13.36 -8.88 -3.74
N GLU A 50 13.02 -8.83 -5.02
CA GLU A 50 13.71 -7.94 -5.96
C GLU A 50 13.38 -6.49 -5.68
N GLN A 51 12.12 -6.18 -5.41
CA GLN A 51 11.70 -4.84 -5.00
C GLN A 51 12.35 -4.45 -3.66
N ASP A 52 12.37 -5.35 -2.67
CA ASP A 52 13.03 -5.11 -1.39
C ASP A 52 14.51 -4.78 -1.58
N LYS A 53 15.22 -5.55 -2.41
CA LYS A 53 16.63 -5.32 -2.70
C LYS A 53 16.88 -3.96 -3.37
N LYS A 54 16.15 -3.66 -4.45
CA LYS A 54 16.28 -2.39 -5.18
C LYS A 54 15.96 -1.20 -4.28
N LEU A 55 14.84 -1.26 -3.58
CA LEU A 55 14.39 -0.20 -2.69
C LEU A 55 15.33 0.00 -1.49
N SER A 56 15.89 -1.08 -0.95
CA SER A 56 16.90 -0.99 0.12
C SER A 56 18.16 -0.25 -0.32
N VAL A 57 18.60 -0.46 -1.56
CA VAL A 57 19.75 0.27 -2.13
C VAL A 57 19.41 1.74 -2.32
N GLN A 58 18.23 2.06 -2.87
CA GLN A 58 17.79 3.45 -3.08
C GLN A 58 17.65 4.22 -1.77
N LEU A 59 17.13 3.57 -0.73
CA LEU A 59 16.86 4.18 0.56
C LEU A 59 18.01 4.08 1.56
N GLN A 60 19.17 3.54 1.16
CA GLN A 60 20.30 3.32 2.07
C GLN A 60 20.73 4.58 2.84
N ALA A 61 20.67 5.75 2.20
CA ALA A 61 21.03 7.04 2.80
C ALA A 61 20.02 7.53 3.84
N VAL A 62 18.77 7.07 3.78
CA VAL A 62 17.68 7.50 4.68
C VAL A 62 17.28 6.42 5.69
N LEU A 63 17.81 5.21 5.55
CA LEU A 63 17.60 4.14 6.52
C LEU A 63 18.35 4.41 7.83
N PRO A 64 17.77 4.08 8.98
CA PRO A 64 18.50 4.11 10.25
C PRO A 64 19.72 3.17 10.20
N PRO A 65 20.83 3.52 10.83
CA PRO A 65 22.04 2.71 10.84
C PRO A 65 21.75 1.28 11.32
N ARG A 66 22.31 0.29 10.62
CA ARG A 66 22.20 -1.14 10.95
C ARG A 66 20.77 -1.70 10.95
N THR A 67 19.85 -1.04 10.25
CA THR A 67 18.45 -1.46 10.16
C THR A 67 18.14 -1.87 8.73
N SER A 68 17.57 -3.07 8.53
CA SER A 68 17.05 -3.46 7.21
C SER A 68 15.78 -2.69 6.87
N LEU A 69 15.49 -2.52 5.57
CA LEU A 69 14.23 -1.88 5.14
C LEU A 69 13.00 -2.62 5.70
N LYS A 70 13.03 -3.95 5.68
CA LYS A 70 11.97 -4.79 6.23
C LYS A 70 11.73 -4.53 7.72
N ASP A 71 12.79 -4.38 8.53
CA ASP A 71 12.70 -4.12 9.96
C ASP A 71 12.25 -2.67 10.23
N ALA A 72 12.76 -1.72 9.45
CA ALA A 72 12.30 -0.34 9.50
C ALA A 72 10.79 -0.28 9.24
N CYS A 73 10.30 -1.00 8.22
CA CYS A 73 8.90 -1.01 7.81
C CYS A 73 7.97 -1.90 8.64
N ALA A 74 8.50 -2.67 9.58
CA ALA A 74 7.67 -3.48 10.47
C ALA A 74 6.70 -2.60 11.28
N GLY A 75 5.41 -2.96 11.28
CA GLY A 75 4.35 -2.21 11.96
C GLY A 75 3.63 -1.16 11.11
N PHE A 76 4.20 -0.73 9.98
CA PHE A 76 3.49 0.17 9.07
C PHE A 76 2.41 -0.58 8.27
N LYS A 77 1.29 0.09 8.04
CA LYS A 77 0.14 -0.44 7.30
C LYS A 77 0.43 -0.57 5.80
N SER A 78 1.21 0.32 5.24
CA SER A 78 1.60 0.31 3.83
C SER A 78 3.09 0.60 3.65
N LEU A 79 3.67 0.11 2.54
CA LEU A 79 5.04 0.40 2.17
C LEU A 79 5.24 1.90 1.91
N ASN A 80 4.25 2.57 1.32
CA ASN A 80 4.31 4.01 1.10
C ASN A 80 4.44 4.81 2.40
N ASP A 81 3.69 4.45 3.44
CA ASP A 81 3.76 5.14 4.74
C ASP A 81 5.13 4.96 5.39
N CYS A 82 5.71 3.76 5.29
CA CYS A 82 7.05 3.48 5.79
C CYS A 82 8.11 4.33 5.07
N VAL A 83 8.12 4.29 3.74
CA VAL A 83 9.13 5.02 2.95
C VAL A 83 8.96 6.52 3.13
N ALA A 84 7.74 7.03 3.20
CA ALA A 84 7.49 8.43 3.51
C ALA A 84 8.02 8.82 4.90
N ALA A 85 7.83 7.98 5.91
CA ALA A 85 8.37 8.22 7.25
C ALA A 85 9.92 8.23 7.27
N LEU A 86 10.57 7.38 6.45
CA LEU A 86 12.03 7.41 6.29
C LEU A 86 12.50 8.75 5.70
N HIS A 87 11.86 9.23 4.64
CA HIS A 87 12.17 10.54 4.06
C HIS A 87 11.97 11.69 5.04
N VAL A 88 10.85 11.71 5.76
CA VAL A 88 10.59 12.72 6.79
C VAL A 88 11.63 12.69 7.88
N SER A 89 11.93 11.52 8.41
CA SER A 89 12.96 11.33 9.45
C SER A 89 14.30 11.93 9.01
N HIS A 90 14.73 11.63 7.79
CA HIS A 90 15.98 12.13 7.25
C HIS A 90 15.94 13.65 6.98
N ASN A 91 14.90 14.15 6.30
CA ASN A 91 14.82 15.56 5.89
C ASN A 91 14.66 16.51 7.08
N LEU A 92 13.87 16.12 8.06
CA LEU A 92 13.58 16.95 9.24
C LEU A 92 14.48 16.65 10.43
N GLN A 93 15.40 15.69 10.31
CA GLN A 93 16.27 15.23 11.40
C GLN A 93 15.47 14.77 12.63
N ILE A 94 14.32 14.15 12.40
CA ILE A 94 13.50 13.52 13.42
C ILE A 94 14.00 12.09 13.64
N LYS A 95 14.14 11.65 14.88
CA LYS A 95 14.51 10.26 15.16
C LYS A 95 13.44 9.30 14.59
N PHE A 96 13.86 8.41 13.69
CA PHE A 96 12.94 7.50 13.00
C PHE A 96 12.08 6.67 13.98
N ASN A 97 12.65 6.18 15.08
CA ASN A 97 11.91 5.39 16.06
C ASN A 97 10.78 6.20 16.74
N CYS A 98 10.99 7.49 16.99
CA CYS A 98 9.93 8.36 17.53
C CYS A 98 8.82 8.53 16.52
N LEU A 99 9.16 8.90 15.26
CA LEU A 99 8.20 9.04 14.19
C LEU A 99 7.44 7.75 13.90
N LYS A 100 8.14 6.60 13.89
CA LYS A 100 7.54 5.28 13.72
C LYS A 100 6.54 4.97 14.83
N TRP A 101 6.87 5.28 16.08
CA TRP A 101 5.95 5.08 17.20
C TRP A 101 4.67 5.88 17.02
N ASP A 102 4.78 7.16 16.70
CA ASP A 102 3.62 8.03 16.49
C ASP A 102 2.74 7.56 15.33
N VAL A 103 3.35 7.20 14.20
CA VAL A 103 2.60 6.78 13.00
C VAL A 103 1.97 5.40 13.18
N THR A 104 2.65 4.47 13.83
CA THR A 104 2.15 3.09 13.97
C THR A 104 1.33 2.85 15.23
N GLY A 105 1.51 3.67 16.27
CA GLY A 105 0.96 3.47 17.61
C GLY A 105 1.66 2.34 18.39
N ALA A 106 2.63 1.66 17.77
CA ALA A 106 3.33 0.54 18.38
C ALA A 106 4.75 0.96 18.77
N LYS A 107 5.12 0.76 20.05
CA LYS A 107 6.46 1.04 20.53
C LYS A 107 7.50 0.20 19.78
N PRO A 108 8.44 0.82 19.04
CA PRO A 108 9.44 0.06 18.30
C PRO A 108 10.45 -0.60 19.23
N ALA A 109 11.10 -1.68 18.75
CA ALA A 109 12.12 -2.43 19.48
C ALA A 109 13.49 -1.73 19.54
N GLY A 110 13.61 -0.46 19.19
CA GLY A 110 14.86 0.30 19.18
C GLY A 110 14.97 1.29 20.35
N ASP A 111 15.97 2.17 20.26
CA ASP A 111 16.14 3.24 21.25
C ASP A 111 15.02 4.27 21.10
N VAL A 112 14.17 4.32 22.09
CA VAL A 112 13.05 5.26 22.24
C VAL A 112 13.16 6.09 23.54
N LYS A 113 14.30 6.02 24.25
CA LYS A 113 14.46 6.72 25.52
C LYS A 113 14.30 8.24 25.43
N SER A 114 14.58 8.79 24.26
CA SER A 114 14.46 10.21 23.99
C SER A 114 13.17 10.58 23.23
N CYS A 115 12.28 9.63 23.02
CA CYS A 115 10.97 9.89 22.43
C CYS A 115 9.97 10.16 23.55
N GLU A 116 9.14 11.17 23.37
CA GLU A 116 7.91 11.28 24.16
C GLU A 116 6.93 10.19 23.68
N ALA A 117 6.17 9.62 24.61
CA ALA A 117 5.15 8.67 24.24
C ALA A 117 4.08 9.38 23.38
N PRO A 118 3.57 8.73 22.31
CA PRO A 118 2.52 9.33 21.50
C PRO A 118 1.32 9.75 22.35
N SER A 119 0.72 10.87 22.02
CA SER A 119 -0.48 11.37 22.71
C SER A 119 -1.68 10.42 22.60
N ARG A 120 -1.57 9.35 21.81
CA ARG A 120 -2.63 8.37 21.54
C ARG A 120 -2.07 6.96 21.41
N ASP A 121 -2.82 5.98 21.94
CA ASP A 121 -2.52 4.55 21.81
C ASP A 121 -2.69 4.01 20.38
N LYS A 122 -3.34 4.78 19.51
CA LYS A 122 -3.51 4.44 18.09
C LYS A 122 -2.61 5.33 17.24
N GLY A 123 -1.94 4.73 16.27
CA GLY A 123 -1.10 5.45 15.32
C GLY A 123 -1.86 6.60 14.63
N MET A 124 -1.13 7.63 14.26
CA MET A 124 -1.65 8.83 13.63
C MET A 124 -1.12 8.99 12.20
N ASP A 125 -1.72 9.91 11.43
CA ASP A 125 -1.19 10.23 10.11
C ASP A 125 0.16 10.97 10.20
N LEU A 126 0.97 10.84 9.16
CA LEU A 126 2.33 11.37 9.12
C LEU A 126 2.38 12.88 9.39
N SER A 127 1.41 13.65 8.89
CA SER A 127 1.41 15.10 9.09
C SER A 127 1.17 15.49 10.55
N LYS A 128 0.39 14.70 11.29
CA LYS A 128 0.18 14.92 12.72
C LYS A 128 1.42 14.54 13.52
N ALA A 129 2.04 13.41 13.19
CA ALA A 129 3.28 12.98 13.83
C ALA A 129 4.41 14.02 13.65
N ILE A 130 4.56 14.56 12.44
CA ILE A 130 5.52 15.66 12.20
C ILE A 130 5.20 16.87 13.09
N ARG A 131 3.93 17.27 13.18
CA ARG A 131 3.55 18.43 13.99
C ARG A 131 3.81 18.25 15.49
N GLU A 132 3.68 17.03 16.00
CA GLU A 132 3.99 16.72 17.40
C GLU A 132 5.50 16.72 17.65
N LEU A 133 6.29 16.11 16.76
CA LEU A 133 7.73 15.96 16.92
C LEU A 133 8.54 17.20 16.47
N LYS A 134 8.01 18.00 15.56
CA LYS A 134 8.66 19.20 15.02
C LYS A 134 7.62 20.29 14.69
N PRO A 135 7.13 21.03 15.71
CA PRO A 135 6.05 22.00 15.55
C PRO A 135 6.35 23.17 14.58
N ASP A 136 7.62 23.50 14.41
CA ASP A 136 8.13 24.56 13.53
C ASP A 136 8.14 24.14 12.04
N ALA A 137 7.99 22.85 11.73
CA ALA A 137 7.95 22.37 10.37
C ALA A 137 6.56 22.53 9.71
N SER A 138 6.55 22.76 8.39
CA SER A 138 5.32 22.76 7.58
C SER A 138 4.77 21.35 7.41
N SER A 139 4.26 20.76 8.48
CA SER A 139 3.95 19.32 8.62
C SER A 139 3.14 18.74 7.46
N ARG A 140 2.13 19.46 6.94
CA ARG A 140 1.32 19.00 5.79
C ARG A 140 2.11 18.96 4.49
N THR A 141 2.95 19.97 4.25
CA THR A 141 3.78 20.06 3.05
C THR A 141 4.84 18.98 3.08
N GLU A 142 5.52 18.81 4.20
CA GLU A 142 6.55 17.79 4.39
C GLU A 142 5.99 16.37 4.23
N ALA A 143 4.86 16.07 4.85
CA ALA A 143 4.20 14.77 4.70
C ALA A 143 3.84 14.50 3.22
N LYS A 144 3.21 15.47 2.55
CA LYS A 144 2.81 15.33 1.14
C LYS A 144 4.00 15.12 0.20
N ASN A 145 5.09 15.85 0.42
CA ASN A 145 6.31 15.72 -0.37
C ASN A 145 6.96 14.34 -0.15
N ALA A 146 7.03 13.89 1.10
CA ALA A 146 7.56 12.58 1.45
C ALA A 146 6.71 11.43 0.88
N GLU A 147 5.40 11.52 0.95
CA GLU A 147 4.49 10.54 0.34
C GLU A 147 4.61 10.49 -1.19
N LYS A 148 4.83 11.64 -1.83
CA LYS A 148 5.09 11.69 -3.28
C LYS A 148 6.39 10.99 -3.63
N ARG A 149 7.49 11.30 -2.93
CA ARG A 149 8.78 10.63 -3.10
C ARG A 149 8.69 9.14 -2.86
N ALA A 150 8.03 8.74 -1.79
CA ALA A 150 7.83 7.32 -1.50
C ALA A 150 7.15 6.55 -2.65
N ARG A 151 6.14 7.16 -3.27
CA ARG A 151 5.49 6.56 -4.45
C ARG A 151 6.43 6.44 -5.66
N GLU A 152 7.28 7.43 -5.88
CA GLU A 152 8.28 7.43 -6.94
C GLU A 152 9.30 6.33 -6.68
N ASP A 153 9.90 6.27 -5.49
CA ASP A 153 10.89 5.23 -5.13
C ASP A 153 10.32 3.81 -5.26
N ILE A 154 9.10 3.59 -4.78
CA ILE A 154 8.44 2.27 -4.86
C ILE A 154 8.17 1.89 -6.31
N LYS A 155 7.76 2.84 -7.15
CA LYS A 155 7.53 2.62 -8.57
C LYS A 155 8.82 2.26 -9.31
N ASP A 156 9.91 2.97 -9.01
CA ASP A 156 11.21 2.75 -9.66
C ASP A 156 11.85 1.42 -9.23
N ALA A 157 11.51 0.94 -8.04
CA ALA A 157 11.95 -0.36 -7.54
C ALA A 157 11.09 -1.54 -8.04
N SER A 158 9.94 -1.30 -8.65
CA SER A 158 8.97 -2.34 -9.12
C SER A 158 9.31 -2.94 -10.52
#